data_fe2164527650b1ea1351253c055275f9
#
_entry.id   fe2164527650b1ea1351253c055275f9
#
_cell.length_a   1.000
_cell.length_b   1.000
_cell.length_c   1.000
_cell.angle_alpha   90.00
_cell.angle_beta   90.00
_cell.angle_gamma   90.00
#
_symmetry.space_group_name_H-M   'P 1'
#
loop_
_entity.id
_entity.type
_entity.pdbx_description
1 polymer ?
#
loop_
_entity_poly.entity_id
_entity_poly.type
_entity_poly.pdbx_seq_one_letter_code
_entity_poly.pdbx_strand_id
1 'polypeptide(L)'
;MLTADMLREKAGEEEFALGKALFHRALVREARRTKEEAAYIVSEEDTTHVVRVSASGVRCDCGGRMCRHGVAAALAAIESGVMQEMEKRRAQMAVPALFEAVSSALPEADGIQLCPALFLTREGLRIGLKIGEDRLYVVRHIPHFLQCREDGTPMPFGKGFEYRPQWMRFDEKQTKLLDILAEYCENPAARALTGADARVMLLSPRMAARVLEALEDLPFTLQINGETYTLQGIESRALPLNFHLTGTPIRLAITAEIPDHLMPLTKDFRFVLADGECVITPPEQRRLLGTLLHFATGREANFAFSAQDTPKVMGELLPFLLRLGTVTIDPTLENCFTHLPLSVKVYLDKDGPDVTAQVAFRYGDI
;
A
#
# COMPACT_ATOMS: atom_id res chain seq x y z
N MET A 1 17.51 36.25 17.29
CA MET A 1 18.41 35.65 18.30
C MET A 1 18.28 36.42 19.60
N LEU A 2 17.97 35.78 20.71
CA LEU A 2 17.89 36.46 22.00
C LEU A 2 19.31 36.76 22.49
N THR A 3 19.64 38.04 22.64
CA THR A 3 20.98 38.49 23.08
C THR A 3 20.88 39.16 24.45
N ALA A 4 22.03 39.31 25.11
CA ALA A 4 22.09 40.01 26.40
C ALA A 4 21.57 41.46 26.30
N ASP A 5 21.83 42.14 25.16
CA ASP A 5 21.34 43.51 24.96
C ASP A 5 19.81 43.56 24.79
N MET A 6 19.24 42.59 24.08
CA MET A 6 17.77 42.47 23.96
C MET A 6 17.12 42.10 25.30
N LEU A 7 17.79 41.32 26.15
CA LEU A 7 17.31 41.02 27.50
C LEU A 7 17.31 42.30 28.36
N ARG A 8 18.37 43.10 28.27
CA ARG A 8 18.47 44.38 28.96
C ARG A 8 17.36 45.36 28.55
N GLU A 9 17.13 45.46 27.20
CA GLU A 9 16.07 46.34 26.67
C GLU A 9 14.68 45.92 27.14
N LYS A 10 14.39 44.61 27.15
CA LYS A 10 13.07 44.09 27.54
C LYS A 10 12.79 44.02 29.02
N ALA A 11 13.81 43.81 29.84
CA ALA A 11 13.70 43.70 31.31
C ALA A 11 13.83 45.04 31.99
N GLY A 12 14.52 46.00 31.39
CA GLY A 12 14.99 47.23 32.04
C GLY A 12 16.29 47.01 32.81
N GLU A 13 17.00 48.11 33.08
CA GLU A 13 18.36 48.07 33.64
C GLU A 13 18.41 47.39 35.01
N GLU A 14 17.40 47.67 35.86
CA GLU A 14 17.34 47.14 37.24
C GLU A 14 17.11 45.62 37.28
N GLU A 15 16.08 45.12 36.61
CA GLU A 15 15.75 43.69 36.56
C GLU A 15 16.85 42.90 35.81
N PHE A 16 17.49 43.50 34.80
CA PHE A 16 18.63 42.90 34.11
C PHE A 16 19.84 42.77 35.05
N ALA A 17 20.19 43.82 35.83
CA ALA A 17 21.31 43.77 36.77
C ALA A 17 21.09 42.71 37.84
N LEU A 18 19.87 42.63 38.41
CA LEU A 18 19.50 41.64 39.42
C LEU A 18 19.55 40.22 38.84
N GLY A 19 18.99 40.01 37.66
CA GLY A 19 19.01 38.70 36.97
C GLY A 19 20.42 38.26 36.63
N LYS A 20 21.27 39.17 36.19
CA LYS A 20 22.70 38.89 35.94
C LYS A 20 23.42 38.51 37.23
N ALA A 21 23.08 39.12 38.35
CA ALA A 21 23.64 38.76 39.66
C ALA A 21 23.23 37.36 40.12
N LEU A 22 21.95 36.96 39.90
CA LEU A 22 21.47 35.59 40.18
C LEU A 22 22.21 34.55 39.30
N PHE A 23 22.41 34.87 38.02
CA PHE A 23 23.14 34.01 37.09
C PHE A 23 24.62 33.83 37.52
N HIS A 24 25.33 34.91 37.83
CA HIS A 24 26.74 34.85 38.26
C HIS A 24 26.96 34.16 39.61
N ARG A 25 25.95 34.16 40.49
CA ARG A 25 25.99 33.44 41.78
C ARG A 25 25.69 31.94 41.61
N ALA A 26 25.55 31.43 40.39
CA ALA A 26 25.19 30.04 40.08
C ALA A 26 23.85 29.57 40.70
N LEU A 27 22.91 30.49 40.87
CA LEU A 27 21.58 30.23 41.42
C LEU A 27 20.58 29.76 40.37
N VAL A 28 21.07 29.43 39.16
CA VAL A 28 20.31 28.93 38.01
C VAL A 28 20.74 27.52 37.69
N ARG A 29 19.77 26.61 37.66
CA ARG A 29 20.01 25.21 37.31
C ARG A 29 19.05 24.76 36.23
N GLU A 30 19.54 24.11 35.15
CA GLU A 30 18.69 23.46 34.16
C GLU A 30 18.00 22.25 34.82
N ALA A 31 16.66 22.21 34.75
CA ALA A 31 15.84 21.15 35.32
C ALA A 31 15.41 20.13 34.23
N ARG A 32 15.10 20.63 33.04
CA ARG A 32 14.63 19.81 31.94
C ARG A 32 14.92 20.51 30.61
N ARG A 33 15.28 19.71 29.59
CA ARG A 33 15.42 20.18 28.19
C ARG A 33 14.59 19.34 27.29
N THR A 34 13.85 19.96 26.40
CA THR A 34 13.16 19.36 25.28
C THR A 34 13.69 19.93 23.97
N LYS A 35 13.16 19.48 22.82
CA LYS A 35 13.52 20.05 21.53
C LYS A 35 13.07 21.50 21.34
N GLU A 36 12.04 21.95 22.04
CA GLU A 36 11.35 23.24 21.87
C GLU A 36 11.58 24.21 23.02
N GLU A 37 11.79 23.72 24.24
CA GLU A 37 11.98 24.55 25.44
C GLU A 37 12.97 23.93 26.42
N ALA A 38 13.60 24.78 27.23
CA ALA A 38 14.37 24.38 28.38
C ALA A 38 13.76 25.02 29.64
N ALA A 39 13.62 24.22 30.69
CA ALA A 39 13.16 24.67 32.01
C ALA A 39 14.33 24.83 32.95
N TYR A 40 14.40 25.98 33.62
CA TYR A 40 15.40 26.32 34.61
C TYR A 40 14.75 26.57 35.96
N ILE A 41 15.42 26.16 37.03
CA ILE A 41 15.08 26.52 38.39
C ILE A 41 16.02 27.65 38.80
N VAL A 42 15.46 28.77 39.17
CA VAL A 42 16.17 29.94 39.70
C VAL A 42 15.86 30.09 41.16
N SER A 43 16.88 30.07 42.01
CA SER A 43 16.75 30.22 43.45
C SER A 43 17.07 31.66 43.84
N GLU A 44 16.19 32.30 44.63
CA GLU A 44 16.39 33.64 45.21
C GLU A 44 15.99 33.60 46.68
N GLU A 45 16.95 33.76 47.57
CA GLU A 45 16.78 33.65 49.03
C GLU A 45 16.04 32.35 49.42
N ASP A 46 14.83 32.43 49.96
CA ASP A 46 14.04 31.29 50.40
C ASP A 46 13.01 30.82 49.34
N THR A 47 13.05 31.38 48.12
CA THR A 47 12.11 31.07 47.04
C THR A 47 12.81 30.44 45.85
N THR A 48 12.06 29.61 45.14
CA THR A 48 12.51 29.01 43.89
C THR A 48 11.48 29.24 42.79
N HIS A 49 11.96 29.61 41.61
CA HIS A 49 11.12 29.91 40.46
C HIS A 49 11.44 29.01 39.29
N VAL A 50 10.40 28.54 38.61
CA VAL A 50 10.53 27.74 37.37
C VAL A 50 10.41 28.68 36.18
N VAL A 51 11.48 28.73 35.40
CA VAL A 51 11.54 29.56 34.19
C VAL A 51 11.65 28.67 32.96
N ARG A 52 10.76 28.87 32.02
CA ARG A 52 10.79 28.22 30.73
C ARG A 52 11.33 29.14 29.64
N VAL A 53 12.36 28.69 28.97
CA VAL A 53 13.04 29.44 27.90
C VAL A 53 12.82 28.68 26.58
N SER A 54 12.31 29.35 25.57
CA SER A 54 12.07 28.81 24.23
C SER A 54 12.53 29.81 23.17
N ALA A 55 12.57 29.38 21.91
CA ALA A 55 12.88 30.28 20.78
C ALA A 55 11.87 31.43 20.63
N SER A 56 10.66 31.31 21.19
CA SER A 56 9.60 32.35 21.18
C SER A 56 9.66 33.32 22.37
N GLY A 57 10.43 33.00 23.40
CA GLY A 57 10.56 33.88 24.58
C GLY A 57 10.78 33.14 25.89
N VAL A 58 10.68 33.91 26.96
CA VAL A 58 10.92 33.48 28.34
C VAL A 58 9.64 33.66 29.17
N ARG A 59 9.29 32.64 29.96
CA ARG A 59 8.14 32.65 30.89
C ARG A 59 8.58 32.19 32.25
N CYS A 60 8.29 33.00 33.27
CA CYS A 60 8.54 32.69 34.67
C CYS A 60 7.21 32.47 35.41
N ASP A 61 7.19 31.55 36.37
CA ASP A 61 6.04 31.30 37.24
C ASP A 61 5.71 32.45 38.22
N CYS A 62 6.64 33.39 38.42
CA CYS A 62 6.36 34.61 39.18
C CYS A 62 5.38 35.59 38.50
N GLY A 63 4.99 35.31 37.23
CA GLY A 63 4.07 36.13 36.46
C GLY A 63 4.64 37.36 35.79
N GLY A 64 5.89 37.73 36.07
CA GLY A 64 6.58 38.87 35.43
C GLY A 64 6.94 38.54 33.96
N ARG A 65 6.68 39.48 33.04
CA ARG A 65 6.96 39.27 31.59
C ARG A 65 8.45 39.07 31.28
N MET A 66 9.33 39.78 31.96
CA MET A 66 10.78 39.64 31.85
C MET A 66 11.41 40.04 33.16
N CYS A 67 11.14 39.28 34.24
CA CYS A 67 11.66 39.49 35.58
C CYS A 67 13.12 39.04 35.70
N ARG A 68 13.77 39.35 36.82
CA ARG A 68 15.15 38.94 37.15
C ARG A 68 15.38 37.43 37.01
N HIS A 69 14.42 36.60 37.37
CA HIS A 69 14.51 35.15 37.21
C HIS A 69 14.51 34.74 35.73
N GLY A 70 13.66 35.39 34.90
CA GLY A 70 13.62 35.23 33.45
C GLY A 70 14.93 35.63 32.80
N VAL A 71 15.52 36.76 33.22
CA VAL A 71 16.83 37.21 32.73
C VAL A 71 17.92 36.21 33.12
N ALA A 72 17.95 35.74 34.35
CA ALA A 72 18.95 34.79 34.82
C ALA A 72 18.93 33.47 34.03
N ALA A 73 17.74 32.90 33.84
CA ALA A 73 17.55 31.68 33.05
C ALA A 73 17.90 31.86 31.55
N ALA A 74 17.53 33.03 30.99
CA ALA A 74 17.86 33.34 29.60
C ALA A 74 19.37 33.50 29.39
N LEU A 75 20.10 34.12 30.31
CA LEU A 75 21.55 34.19 30.27
C LEU A 75 22.19 32.81 30.36
N ALA A 76 21.71 31.93 31.23
CA ALA A 76 22.16 30.53 31.30
C ALA A 76 21.88 29.76 29.96
N ALA A 77 20.74 29.97 29.34
CA ALA A 77 20.38 29.35 28.05
C ALA A 77 21.25 29.88 26.89
N ILE A 78 21.65 31.15 26.92
CA ILE A 78 22.57 31.74 25.94
C ILE A 78 23.97 31.17 26.14
N GLU A 79 24.50 31.16 27.36
CA GLU A 79 25.84 30.67 27.65
C GLU A 79 25.99 29.17 27.34
N SER A 80 24.99 28.35 27.62
CA SER A 80 24.98 26.91 27.32
C SER A 80 24.75 26.59 25.87
N GLY A 81 24.55 27.58 24.99
CA GLY A 81 24.26 27.38 23.55
C GLY A 81 22.89 26.85 23.23
N VAL A 82 22.02 26.62 24.21
CA VAL A 82 20.67 26.09 24.08
C VAL A 82 19.80 26.96 23.16
N MET A 83 19.91 28.28 23.31
CA MET A 83 19.18 29.23 22.47
C MET A 83 19.58 29.14 21.00
N GLN A 84 20.85 29.00 20.71
CA GLN A 84 21.36 28.86 19.33
C GLN A 84 20.85 27.56 18.68
N GLU A 85 20.83 26.50 19.44
CA GLU A 85 20.35 25.19 18.95
C GLU A 85 18.84 25.24 18.65
N MET A 86 18.04 25.83 19.54
CA MET A 86 16.59 25.98 19.31
C MET A 86 16.26 26.89 18.13
N GLU A 87 16.97 28.00 17.95
CA GLU A 87 16.79 28.89 16.80
C GLU A 87 17.18 28.22 15.49
N LYS A 88 18.30 27.48 15.47
CA LYS A 88 18.72 26.72 14.30
C LYS A 88 17.66 25.69 13.90
N ARG A 89 17.12 24.96 14.85
CA ARG A 89 16.02 24.00 14.61
C ARG A 89 14.76 24.69 14.12
N ARG A 90 14.36 25.81 14.74
CA ARG A 90 13.19 26.60 14.30
C ARG A 90 13.36 27.09 12.85
N ALA A 91 14.54 27.58 12.48
CA ALA A 91 14.84 27.97 11.12
C ALA A 91 14.77 26.80 10.14
N GLN A 92 15.27 25.64 10.54
CA GLN A 92 15.19 24.41 9.73
C GLN A 92 13.74 23.92 9.51
N MET A 93 12.85 24.12 10.49
CA MET A 93 11.44 23.75 10.37
C MET A 93 10.58 24.82 9.68
N ALA A 94 10.99 26.08 9.71
CA ALA A 94 10.19 27.18 9.14
C ALA A 94 10.06 27.10 7.62
N VAL A 95 11.13 26.71 6.94
CA VAL A 95 11.13 26.59 5.48
C VAL A 95 10.22 25.47 4.99
N PRO A 96 10.32 24.22 5.49
CA PRO A 96 9.36 23.18 5.14
C PRO A 96 7.92 23.55 5.46
N ALA A 97 7.64 24.14 6.63
CA ALA A 97 6.29 24.56 7.01
C ALA A 97 5.73 25.65 6.10
N LEU A 98 6.57 26.57 5.63
CA LEU A 98 6.16 27.58 4.66
C LEU A 98 5.81 26.92 3.32
N PHE A 99 6.63 26.00 2.84
CA PHE A 99 6.37 25.27 1.61
C PHE A 99 5.10 24.41 1.70
N GLU A 100 4.86 23.77 2.82
CA GLU A 100 3.64 23.01 3.07
C GLU A 100 2.41 23.91 3.07
N ALA A 101 2.47 25.08 3.74
CA ALA A 101 1.39 26.05 3.75
C ALA A 101 1.10 26.62 2.35
N VAL A 102 2.14 26.94 1.58
CA VAL A 102 2.00 27.40 0.20
C VAL A 102 1.45 26.30 -0.70
N SER A 103 1.93 25.06 -0.55
CA SER A 103 1.45 23.91 -1.32
C SER A 103 -0.02 23.59 -1.06
N SER A 104 -0.51 23.80 0.17
CA SER A 104 -1.93 23.61 0.51
C SER A 104 -2.83 24.77 0.05
N ALA A 105 -2.26 25.93 -0.22
CA ALA A 105 -2.99 27.12 -0.66
C ALA A 105 -2.98 27.32 -2.20
N LEU A 106 -2.14 26.55 -2.92
CA LEU A 106 -2.15 26.58 -4.38
C LEU A 106 -3.38 25.86 -4.91
N PRO A 107 -4.07 26.40 -5.94
CA PRO A 107 -5.10 25.65 -6.64
C PRO A 107 -4.51 24.32 -7.08
N GLU A 108 -5.34 23.27 -7.09
CA GLU A 108 -4.97 21.96 -7.63
C GLU A 108 -4.29 22.22 -8.99
N ALA A 109 -2.98 22.05 -9.02
CA ALA A 109 -2.26 22.07 -10.28
C ALA A 109 -2.87 20.97 -11.14
N ASP A 110 -3.12 21.24 -12.41
CA ASP A 110 -3.57 20.25 -13.38
C ASP A 110 -2.69 19.02 -13.18
N GLY A 111 -3.34 17.93 -12.68
CA GLY A 111 -2.63 16.84 -12.05
C GLY A 111 -1.64 16.20 -12.99
N ILE A 112 -0.40 16.08 -12.57
CA ILE A 112 0.59 15.31 -13.30
C ILE A 112 0.10 13.87 -13.50
N GLN A 113 0.15 13.41 -14.74
CA GLN A 113 -0.28 12.06 -15.07
C GLN A 113 0.85 11.05 -14.83
N LEU A 114 0.51 9.94 -14.20
CA LEU A 114 1.35 8.76 -14.11
C LEU A 114 0.75 7.65 -14.99
N CYS A 115 1.54 7.11 -15.91
CA CYS A 115 1.16 5.97 -16.72
C CYS A 115 2.14 4.82 -16.47
N PRO A 116 1.78 3.85 -15.63
CA PRO A 116 2.55 2.64 -15.43
C PRO A 116 2.56 1.76 -16.67
N ALA A 117 3.68 1.10 -16.93
CA ALA A 117 3.83 0.12 -18.01
C ALA A 117 4.37 -1.18 -17.41
N LEU A 118 3.58 -2.23 -17.50
CA LEU A 118 3.96 -3.57 -17.06
C LEU A 118 4.49 -4.38 -18.25
N PHE A 119 5.47 -5.23 -17.99
CA PHE A 119 6.09 -6.12 -18.98
C PHE A 119 6.15 -7.52 -18.38
N LEU A 120 5.41 -8.46 -18.95
CA LEU A 120 5.52 -9.87 -18.57
C LEU A 120 6.66 -10.51 -19.33
N THR A 121 7.67 -10.99 -18.61
CA THR A 121 8.86 -11.64 -19.15
C THR A 121 9.00 -13.05 -18.58
N ARG A 122 9.95 -13.85 -19.11
CA ARG A 122 10.25 -15.18 -18.55
C ARG A 122 10.75 -15.13 -17.11
N GLU A 123 11.39 -14.01 -16.70
CA GLU A 123 11.91 -13.82 -15.34
C GLU A 123 10.82 -13.36 -14.35
N GLY A 124 9.71 -12.84 -14.87
CA GLY A 124 8.58 -12.33 -14.08
C GLY A 124 8.04 -11.00 -14.59
N LEU A 125 7.25 -10.35 -13.77
CA LEU A 125 6.64 -9.07 -14.07
C LEU A 125 7.64 -7.94 -13.80
N ARG A 126 7.75 -7.02 -14.77
CA ARG A 126 8.56 -5.80 -14.66
C ARG A 126 7.66 -4.58 -14.76
N ILE A 127 8.06 -3.47 -14.14
CA ILE A 127 7.35 -2.20 -14.21
C ILE A 127 8.26 -1.08 -14.73
N GLY A 128 7.75 -0.29 -15.66
CA GLY A 128 8.26 1.00 -16.11
C GLY A 128 7.27 2.10 -15.79
N LEU A 129 7.72 3.35 -15.75
CA LEU A 129 6.87 4.50 -15.47
C LEU A 129 7.02 5.56 -16.57
N LYS A 130 5.90 6.21 -16.89
CA LYS A 130 5.87 7.44 -17.69
C LYS A 130 5.13 8.50 -16.89
N ILE A 131 5.61 9.74 -16.91
CA ILE A 131 4.98 10.87 -16.23
C ILE A 131 4.91 12.08 -17.16
N GLY A 132 4.00 12.99 -16.90
CA GLY A 132 3.88 14.24 -17.63
C GLY A 132 2.53 14.90 -17.44
N GLU A 133 2.36 16.06 -18.06
CA GLU A 133 1.09 16.81 -18.15
C GLU A 133 0.39 16.43 -19.47
N ASP A 134 0.65 17.19 -20.55
CA ASP A 134 0.10 16.93 -21.89
C ASP A 134 0.83 15.79 -22.61
N ARG A 135 2.10 15.60 -22.31
CA ARG A 135 2.96 14.60 -22.94
C ARG A 135 3.65 13.74 -21.90
N LEU A 136 3.57 12.42 -22.07
CA LEU A 136 4.21 11.46 -21.17
C LEU A 136 5.68 11.22 -21.54
N TYR A 137 6.55 11.29 -20.54
CA TYR A 137 7.98 11.05 -20.62
C TYR A 137 8.36 9.80 -19.84
N VAL A 138 9.24 8.97 -20.41
CA VAL A 138 9.72 7.76 -19.74
C VAL A 138 10.63 8.14 -18.57
N VAL A 139 10.35 7.58 -17.40
CA VAL A 139 11.24 7.65 -16.24
C VAL A 139 12.44 6.76 -16.50
N ARG A 140 13.59 7.36 -16.80
CA ARG A 140 14.82 6.62 -17.17
C ARG A 140 15.50 5.93 -16.00
N HIS A 141 15.23 6.36 -14.78
CA HIS A 141 15.82 5.81 -13.56
C HIS A 141 14.81 5.88 -12.42
N ILE A 142 14.01 4.82 -12.27
CA ILE A 142 12.89 4.79 -11.31
C ILE A 142 13.35 5.05 -9.86
N PRO A 143 14.40 4.37 -9.33
CA PRO A 143 14.84 4.65 -7.96
C PRO A 143 15.24 6.12 -7.72
N HIS A 144 15.94 6.74 -8.68
CA HIS A 144 16.31 8.15 -8.58
C HIS A 144 15.10 9.09 -8.63
N PHE A 145 14.11 8.78 -9.49
CA PHE A 145 12.86 9.53 -9.55
C PHE A 145 12.10 9.49 -8.21
N LEU A 146 11.99 8.31 -7.61
CA LEU A 146 11.32 8.12 -6.32
C LEU A 146 12.06 8.88 -5.20
N GLN A 147 13.40 8.86 -5.21
CA GLN A 147 14.21 9.64 -4.29
C GLN A 147 14.02 11.15 -4.49
N CYS A 148 14.04 11.66 -5.74
CA CYS A 148 13.77 13.08 -6.01
C CYS A 148 12.38 13.51 -5.53
N ARG A 149 11.38 12.64 -5.66
CA ARG A 149 10.03 12.88 -5.15
C ARG A 149 10.03 13.02 -3.62
N GLU A 150 10.75 12.16 -2.91
CA GLU A 150 10.86 12.19 -1.45
C GLU A 150 11.64 13.41 -0.94
N ASP A 151 12.79 13.67 -1.57
CA ASP A 151 13.69 14.78 -1.20
C ASP A 151 13.14 16.15 -1.65
N GLY A 152 12.08 16.20 -2.45
CA GLY A 152 11.57 17.46 -3.04
C GLY A 152 12.48 18.06 -4.11
N THR A 153 13.38 17.25 -4.71
CA THR A 153 14.38 17.72 -5.67
C THR A 153 13.82 17.69 -7.09
N PRO A 154 13.93 18.79 -7.88
CA PRO A 154 13.49 18.80 -9.28
C PRO A 154 14.26 17.79 -10.13
N MET A 155 13.54 17.16 -11.09
CA MET A 155 14.11 16.19 -12.02
C MET A 155 13.76 16.54 -13.47
N PRO A 156 14.75 16.80 -14.35
CA PRO A 156 14.50 17.15 -15.74
C PRO A 156 14.18 15.92 -16.60
N PHE A 157 13.18 16.04 -17.45
CA PHE A 157 12.77 15.07 -18.47
C PHE A 157 12.98 15.62 -19.89
N GLY A 158 14.23 15.77 -20.29
CA GLY A 158 14.60 16.37 -21.57
C GLY A 158 14.48 17.91 -21.57
N LYS A 159 14.25 18.52 -22.76
CA LYS A 159 14.24 19.98 -22.91
C LYS A 159 12.91 20.66 -22.59
N GLY A 160 11.82 19.89 -22.47
CA GLY A 160 10.47 20.47 -22.43
C GLY A 160 9.67 20.16 -21.15
N PHE A 161 10.19 19.35 -20.24
CA PHE A 161 9.49 19.00 -19.02
C PHE A 161 10.46 18.77 -17.84
N GLU A 162 10.15 19.36 -16.71
CA GLU A 162 10.86 19.17 -15.45
C GLU A 162 9.84 18.84 -14.36
N TYR A 163 9.99 17.67 -13.78
CA TYR A 163 9.18 17.27 -12.61
C TYR A 163 9.65 18.06 -11.38
N ARG A 164 8.73 18.80 -10.75
CA ARG A 164 8.96 19.60 -9.54
C ARG A 164 8.04 19.10 -8.43
N PRO A 165 8.53 18.24 -7.51
CA PRO A 165 7.69 17.61 -6.48
C PRO A 165 6.94 18.60 -5.59
N GLN A 166 7.48 19.81 -5.43
CA GLN A 166 6.87 20.86 -4.62
C GLN A 166 5.61 21.48 -5.26
N TRP A 167 5.47 21.38 -6.59
CA TRP A 167 4.43 22.04 -7.38
C TRP A 167 3.53 21.07 -8.12
N MET A 168 4.00 19.83 -8.32
CA MET A 168 3.31 18.80 -9.10
C MET A 168 2.94 17.63 -8.18
N ARG A 169 1.65 17.35 -8.07
CA ARG A 169 1.14 16.28 -7.19
C ARG A 169 0.48 15.20 -8.01
N PHE A 170 0.76 13.98 -7.64
CA PHE A 170 0.02 12.82 -8.09
C PHE A 170 -1.26 12.68 -7.27
N ASP A 171 -2.31 12.11 -7.87
CA ASP A 171 -3.51 11.74 -7.13
C ASP A 171 -3.22 10.68 -6.06
N GLU A 172 -4.20 10.38 -5.21
CA GLU A 172 -4.04 9.45 -4.10
C GLU A 172 -3.69 8.03 -4.56
N LYS A 173 -4.31 7.55 -5.65
CA LYS A 173 -4.07 6.20 -6.20
C LYS A 173 -2.68 6.10 -6.81
N GLN A 174 -2.27 7.09 -7.58
CA GLN A 174 -0.93 7.20 -8.15
C GLN A 174 0.14 7.30 -7.07
N THR A 175 -0.12 8.09 -6.04
CA THR A 175 0.75 8.24 -4.86
C THR A 175 0.96 6.90 -4.16
N LYS A 176 -0.12 6.15 -3.90
CA LYS A 176 -0.05 4.81 -3.31
C LYS A 176 0.85 3.85 -4.11
N LEU A 177 0.74 3.86 -5.44
CA LEU A 177 1.63 3.04 -6.28
C LEU A 177 3.09 3.47 -6.15
N LEU A 178 3.37 4.78 -6.17
CA LEU A 178 4.73 5.31 -6.05
C LEU A 178 5.34 5.00 -4.67
N ASP A 179 4.54 5.05 -3.59
CA ASP A 179 4.99 4.71 -2.24
C ASP A 179 5.36 3.22 -2.11
N ILE A 180 4.56 2.33 -2.72
CA ILE A 180 4.87 0.90 -2.80
C ILE A 180 6.20 0.67 -3.53
N LEU A 181 6.45 1.39 -4.62
CA LEU A 181 7.69 1.28 -5.38
C LEU A 181 8.88 1.88 -4.63
N ALA A 182 8.69 2.98 -3.88
CA ALA A 182 9.73 3.58 -3.04
C ALA A 182 10.16 2.60 -1.94
N GLU A 183 9.20 2.03 -1.18
CA GLU A 183 9.47 0.98 -0.19
C GLU A 183 10.27 -0.21 -0.79
N TYR A 184 9.91 -0.61 -2.01
CA TYR A 184 10.63 -1.68 -2.69
C TYR A 184 12.08 -1.31 -3.03
N CYS A 185 12.31 -0.06 -3.46
CA CYS A 185 13.64 0.45 -3.81
C CYS A 185 14.57 0.59 -2.60
N GLU A 186 14.05 0.72 -1.38
CA GLU A 186 14.87 0.74 -0.16
C GLU A 186 15.53 -0.61 0.12
N ASN A 187 14.94 -1.71 -0.35
CA ASN A 187 15.49 -3.05 -0.13
C ASN A 187 16.71 -3.30 -1.03
N PRO A 188 17.91 -3.60 -0.46
CA PRO A 188 19.12 -3.88 -1.23
C PRO A 188 18.98 -5.03 -2.23
N ALA A 189 18.20 -6.08 -1.88
CA ALA A 189 17.94 -7.20 -2.78
C ALA A 189 17.11 -6.79 -4.00
N ALA A 190 16.18 -5.87 -3.85
CA ALA A 190 15.40 -5.32 -4.95
C ALA A 190 16.25 -4.46 -5.89
N ARG A 191 17.18 -3.68 -5.34
CA ARG A 191 18.16 -2.92 -6.15
C ARG A 191 19.04 -3.84 -7.00
N ALA A 192 19.47 -4.97 -6.46
CA ALA A 192 20.24 -5.96 -7.21
C ALA A 192 19.42 -6.57 -8.37
N LEU A 193 18.10 -6.75 -8.21
CA LEU A 193 17.20 -7.24 -9.25
C LEU A 193 16.91 -6.21 -10.35
N THR A 194 17.07 -4.91 -10.07
CA THR A 194 16.81 -3.84 -11.06
C THR A 194 17.84 -3.83 -12.20
N GLY A 195 19.04 -4.38 -11.96
CA GLY A 195 20.09 -4.50 -12.97
C GLY A 195 20.62 -3.15 -13.47
N ALA A 196 21.27 -3.18 -14.64
CA ALA A 196 21.85 -1.96 -15.26
C ALA A 196 20.80 -1.05 -15.90
N ASP A 197 19.64 -1.56 -16.30
CA ASP A 197 18.54 -0.77 -16.89
C ASP A 197 17.53 -0.36 -15.83
N ALA A 198 17.76 0.79 -15.22
CA ALA A 198 16.90 1.36 -14.20
C ALA A 198 15.58 1.96 -14.73
N ARG A 199 15.29 1.86 -16.05
CA ARG A 199 14.01 2.25 -16.66
C ARG A 199 12.89 1.28 -16.34
N VAL A 200 13.25 0.02 -16.11
CA VAL A 200 12.31 -1.07 -15.87
C VAL A 200 12.77 -1.88 -14.67
N MET A 201 11.94 -2.02 -13.66
CA MET A 201 12.26 -2.77 -12.45
C MET A 201 11.63 -4.16 -12.49
N LEU A 202 12.40 -5.20 -12.21
CA LEU A 202 11.87 -6.54 -11.99
C LEU A 202 11.22 -6.61 -10.60
N LEU A 203 9.97 -7.04 -10.56
CA LEU A 203 9.21 -7.18 -9.32
C LEU A 203 9.36 -8.59 -8.76
N SER A 204 9.64 -8.70 -7.47
CA SER A 204 9.50 -9.99 -6.79
C SER A 204 8.03 -10.45 -6.84
N PRO A 205 7.71 -11.75 -6.72
CA PRO A 205 6.33 -12.24 -6.80
C PRO A 205 5.38 -11.54 -5.81
N ARG A 206 5.86 -11.27 -4.60
CA ARG A 206 5.09 -10.56 -3.58
C ARG A 206 4.85 -9.09 -3.95
N MET A 207 5.87 -8.44 -4.52
CA MET A 207 5.76 -7.05 -4.95
C MET A 207 4.88 -6.93 -6.19
N ALA A 208 4.95 -7.87 -7.14
CA ALA A 208 4.08 -7.93 -8.30
C ALA A 208 2.59 -7.93 -7.89
N ALA A 209 2.22 -8.72 -6.87
CA ALA A 209 0.86 -8.74 -6.35
C ALA A 209 0.45 -7.37 -5.76
N ARG A 210 1.31 -6.73 -4.94
CA ARG A 210 1.04 -5.40 -4.36
C ARG A 210 0.91 -4.30 -5.43
N VAL A 211 1.75 -4.34 -6.45
CA VAL A 211 1.68 -3.40 -7.58
C VAL A 211 0.39 -3.59 -8.36
N LEU A 212 0.01 -4.84 -8.67
CA LEU A 212 -1.25 -5.13 -9.35
C LEU A 212 -2.47 -4.71 -8.52
N GLU A 213 -2.46 -4.90 -7.19
CA GLU A 213 -3.49 -4.36 -6.30
C GLU A 213 -3.59 -2.83 -6.37
N ALA A 214 -2.47 -2.13 -6.46
CA ALA A 214 -2.48 -0.67 -6.57
C ALA A 214 -2.95 -0.17 -7.95
N LEU A 215 -2.97 -1.05 -8.96
CA LEU A 215 -3.43 -0.76 -10.32
C LEU A 215 -4.92 -1.08 -10.55
N GLU A 216 -5.65 -1.56 -9.53
CA GLU A 216 -7.09 -1.89 -9.68
C GLU A 216 -7.90 -0.76 -10.31
N ASP A 217 -7.63 0.47 -9.90
CA ASP A 217 -8.35 1.65 -10.37
C ASP A 217 -7.46 2.65 -11.16
N LEU A 218 -6.31 2.22 -11.64
CA LEU A 218 -5.39 3.06 -12.38
C LEU A 218 -5.23 2.56 -13.83
N PRO A 219 -5.25 3.45 -14.83
CA PRO A 219 -4.94 3.06 -16.19
C PRO A 219 -3.46 2.69 -16.32
N PHE A 220 -3.18 1.61 -17.03
CA PHE A 220 -1.82 1.14 -17.27
C PHE A 220 -1.71 0.40 -18.61
N THR A 221 -0.48 0.21 -19.08
CA THR A 221 -0.21 -0.64 -20.24
C THR A 221 0.44 -1.95 -19.79
N LEU A 222 0.06 -3.05 -20.43
CA LEU A 222 0.66 -4.36 -20.20
C LEU A 222 1.20 -4.91 -21.52
N GLN A 223 2.48 -5.24 -21.55
CA GLN A 223 3.13 -5.83 -22.70
C GLN A 223 3.46 -7.29 -22.45
N ILE A 224 3.00 -8.17 -23.34
CA ILE A 224 3.21 -9.63 -23.31
C ILE A 224 3.54 -10.10 -24.71
N ASN A 225 4.65 -10.80 -24.89
CA ASN A 225 5.08 -11.38 -26.17
C ASN A 225 5.08 -10.41 -27.36
N GLY A 226 5.32 -9.12 -27.11
CA GLY A 226 5.33 -8.06 -28.13
C GLY A 226 3.98 -7.39 -28.36
N GLU A 227 2.88 -7.94 -27.87
CA GLU A 227 1.57 -7.30 -27.84
C GLU A 227 1.43 -6.34 -26.69
N THR A 228 0.71 -5.23 -26.90
CA THR A 228 0.48 -4.21 -25.87
C THR A 228 -1.01 -4.02 -25.63
N TYR A 229 -1.43 -4.23 -24.40
CA TYR A 229 -2.80 -4.03 -23.92
C TYR A 229 -2.85 -2.70 -23.16
N THR A 230 -3.86 -1.88 -23.45
CA THR A 230 -4.15 -0.65 -22.68
C THR A 230 -5.35 -0.91 -21.78
N LEU A 231 -5.11 -0.90 -20.49
CA LEU A 231 -6.06 -1.31 -19.47
C LEU A 231 -6.47 -0.09 -18.63
N GLN A 232 -7.77 0.00 -18.27
CA GLN A 232 -8.28 1.09 -17.45
C GLN A 232 -8.24 0.77 -15.95
N GLY A 233 -7.88 -0.46 -15.61
CA GLY A 233 -7.80 -0.97 -14.26
C GLY A 233 -7.81 -2.50 -14.27
N ILE A 234 -8.09 -3.10 -13.11
CA ILE A 234 -8.17 -4.55 -12.94
C ILE A 234 -9.51 -4.88 -12.29
N GLU A 235 -10.34 -5.67 -12.95
CA GLU A 235 -11.65 -6.05 -12.45
C GLU A 235 -11.60 -7.30 -11.57
N SER A 236 -12.36 -7.29 -10.47
CA SER A 236 -12.55 -8.49 -9.64
C SER A 236 -13.80 -9.24 -10.12
N ARG A 237 -13.60 -10.33 -10.85
CA ARG A 237 -14.69 -11.18 -11.37
C ARG A 237 -14.27 -12.62 -11.58
N ALA A 238 -15.26 -13.51 -11.65
CA ALA A 238 -15.03 -14.87 -12.09
C ALA A 238 -14.79 -14.91 -13.60
N LEU A 239 -13.88 -15.78 -14.04
CA LEU A 239 -13.70 -16.08 -15.45
C LEU A 239 -14.84 -16.96 -15.95
N PRO A 240 -15.32 -16.75 -17.18
CA PRO A 240 -16.30 -17.63 -17.81
C PRO A 240 -15.61 -18.97 -18.16
N LEU A 241 -15.81 -19.97 -17.31
CA LEU A 241 -15.30 -21.32 -17.55
C LEU A 241 -16.43 -22.19 -18.10
N ASN A 242 -16.20 -22.87 -19.22
CA ASN A 242 -17.13 -23.81 -19.81
C ASN A 242 -16.60 -25.23 -19.67
N PHE A 243 -17.47 -26.13 -19.27
CA PHE A 243 -17.16 -27.55 -19.10
C PHE A 243 -18.16 -28.39 -19.88
N HIS A 244 -17.68 -29.40 -20.61
CA HIS A 244 -18.52 -30.36 -21.34
C HIS A 244 -18.34 -31.74 -20.72
N LEU A 245 -19.37 -32.26 -20.10
CA LEU A 245 -19.41 -33.62 -19.56
C LEU A 245 -20.01 -34.57 -20.61
N THR A 246 -19.22 -35.54 -21.06
CA THR A 246 -19.59 -36.49 -22.10
C THR A 246 -19.27 -37.93 -21.68
N GLY A 247 -19.73 -38.91 -22.51
CA GLY A 247 -19.39 -40.32 -22.34
C GLY A 247 -20.55 -41.18 -21.85
N THR A 248 -20.25 -42.18 -21.06
CA THR A 248 -21.21 -43.13 -20.47
C THR A 248 -20.96 -43.26 -18.95
N PRO A 249 -21.89 -43.79 -18.15
CA PRO A 249 -21.69 -43.97 -16.72
C PRO A 249 -20.44 -44.78 -16.31
N ILE A 250 -19.91 -45.60 -17.21
CA ILE A 250 -18.70 -46.41 -16.99
C ILE A 250 -17.44 -45.72 -17.55
N ARG A 251 -17.58 -44.65 -18.31
CA ARG A 251 -16.46 -43.93 -18.94
C ARG A 251 -16.85 -42.47 -19.18
N LEU A 252 -16.61 -41.63 -18.18
CA LEU A 252 -16.89 -40.19 -18.25
C LEU A 252 -15.68 -39.43 -18.82
N ALA A 253 -15.94 -38.31 -19.48
CA ALA A 253 -14.93 -37.35 -19.86
C ALA A 253 -15.44 -35.93 -19.61
N ILE A 254 -14.54 -35.07 -19.09
CA ILE A 254 -14.78 -33.64 -18.95
C ILE A 254 -13.77 -32.90 -19.82
N THR A 255 -14.29 -32.08 -20.73
CA THR A 255 -13.50 -31.10 -21.47
C THR A 255 -13.76 -29.73 -20.88
N ALA A 256 -12.71 -29.06 -20.47
CA ALA A 256 -12.78 -27.68 -20.00
C ALA A 256 -12.24 -26.75 -21.08
N GLU A 257 -13.05 -25.78 -21.48
CA GLU A 257 -12.62 -24.70 -22.39
C GLU A 257 -11.87 -23.63 -21.61
N ILE A 258 -10.70 -23.25 -22.10
CA ILE A 258 -9.86 -22.21 -21.53
C ILE A 258 -10.16 -20.90 -22.26
N PRO A 259 -10.41 -19.79 -21.54
CA PRO A 259 -10.61 -18.47 -22.16
C PRO A 259 -9.45 -18.09 -23.07
N ASP A 260 -9.76 -17.32 -24.12
CA ASP A 260 -8.76 -16.84 -25.07
C ASP A 260 -7.72 -15.96 -24.38
N HIS A 261 -6.47 -16.15 -24.79
CA HIS A 261 -5.35 -15.36 -24.28
C HIS A 261 -5.20 -15.39 -22.75
N LEU A 262 -5.66 -16.47 -22.09
CA LEU A 262 -5.50 -16.62 -20.64
C LEU A 262 -4.01 -16.71 -20.29
N MET A 263 -3.51 -15.70 -19.60
CA MET A 263 -2.11 -15.59 -19.18
C MET A 263 -2.01 -15.23 -17.70
N PRO A 264 -1.39 -16.05 -16.86
CA PRO A 264 -1.19 -15.70 -15.46
C PRO A 264 -0.14 -14.58 -15.31
N LEU A 265 -0.49 -13.52 -14.62
CA LEU A 265 0.42 -12.43 -14.23
C LEU A 265 1.10 -12.73 -12.88
N THR A 266 0.46 -13.55 -12.05
CA THR A 266 1.01 -14.06 -10.79
C THR A 266 0.96 -15.59 -10.74
N LYS A 267 1.92 -16.20 -10.05
CA LYS A 267 2.04 -17.67 -9.96
C LYS A 267 0.86 -18.36 -9.27
N ASP A 268 0.13 -17.63 -8.45
CA ASP A 268 -1.05 -18.11 -7.72
C ASP A 268 -2.36 -17.94 -8.50
N PHE A 269 -2.28 -17.48 -9.76
CA PHE A 269 -3.45 -17.19 -10.62
C PHE A 269 -4.41 -16.15 -10.05
N ARG A 270 -3.98 -15.36 -9.07
CA ARG A 270 -4.81 -14.28 -8.52
C ARG A 270 -5.05 -13.20 -9.55
N PHE A 271 -4.02 -12.83 -10.29
CA PHE A 271 -4.09 -11.86 -11.39
C PHE A 271 -3.80 -12.57 -12.70
N VAL A 272 -4.72 -12.44 -13.63
CA VAL A 272 -4.63 -13.04 -14.97
C VAL A 272 -5.02 -12.03 -16.05
N LEU A 273 -4.44 -12.14 -17.23
CA LEU A 273 -4.97 -11.55 -18.45
C LEU A 273 -5.88 -12.58 -19.11
N ALA A 274 -7.10 -12.22 -19.44
CA ALA A 274 -8.05 -13.04 -20.18
C ALA A 274 -8.88 -12.13 -21.08
N ASP A 275 -9.06 -12.50 -22.35
CA ASP A 275 -9.83 -11.76 -23.35
C ASP A 275 -9.42 -10.28 -23.50
N GLY A 276 -8.13 -9.98 -23.25
CA GLY A 276 -7.58 -8.62 -23.33
C GLY A 276 -7.81 -7.76 -22.07
N GLU A 277 -8.41 -8.30 -21.02
CA GLU A 277 -8.68 -7.65 -19.75
C GLU A 277 -7.84 -8.25 -18.62
N CYS A 278 -7.45 -7.42 -17.66
CA CYS A 278 -6.79 -7.91 -16.45
C CYS A 278 -7.82 -8.16 -15.36
N VAL A 279 -7.80 -9.38 -14.78
CA VAL A 279 -8.83 -9.86 -13.87
C VAL A 279 -8.22 -10.37 -12.57
N ILE A 280 -8.86 -10.03 -11.43
CA ILE A 280 -8.64 -10.68 -10.14
C ILE A 280 -9.59 -11.86 -10.03
N THR A 281 -9.04 -13.06 -10.07
CA THR A 281 -9.84 -14.29 -10.01
C THR A 281 -10.27 -14.61 -8.57
N PRO A 282 -11.49 -15.15 -8.37
CA PRO A 282 -11.93 -15.67 -7.08
C PRO A 282 -11.01 -16.80 -6.58
N PRO A 283 -10.84 -16.95 -5.24
CA PRO A 283 -9.98 -18.00 -4.66
C PRO A 283 -10.32 -19.42 -5.13
N GLU A 284 -11.61 -19.69 -5.37
CA GLU A 284 -12.11 -21.00 -5.79
C GLU A 284 -11.62 -21.36 -7.20
N GLN A 285 -11.53 -20.39 -8.11
CA GLN A 285 -11.07 -20.62 -9.48
C GLN A 285 -9.55 -20.78 -9.57
N ARG A 286 -8.77 -20.14 -8.68
CA ARG A 286 -7.29 -20.10 -8.79
C ARG A 286 -6.64 -21.48 -8.88
N ARG A 287 -7.05 -22.41 -8.00
CA ARG A 287 -6.52 -23.78 -7.99
C ARG A 287 -6.89 -24.55 -9.25
N LEU A 288 -8.14 -24.39 -9.68
CA LEU A 288 -8.64 -25.04 -10.89
C LEU A 288 -7.89 -24.54 -12.12
N LEU A 289 -7.71 -23.22 -12.28
CA LEU A 289 -6.99 -22.62 -13.39
C LEU A 289 -5.57 -23.17 -13.54
N GLY A 290 -4.84 -23.33 -12.42
CA GLY A 290 -3.52 -23.94 -12.44
C GLY A 290 -3.53 -25.36 -12.98
N THR A 291 -4.51 -26.15 -12.59
CA THR A 291 -4.69 -27.52 -13.10
C THR A 291 -5.08 -27.53 -14.56
N LEU A 292 -6.07 -26.70 -14.95
CA LEU A 292 -6.52 -26.63 -16.35
C LEU A 292 -5.37 -26.25 -17.28
N LEU A 293 -4.61 -25.22 -16.98
CA LEU A 293 -3.49 -24.77 -17.80
C LEU A 293 -2.35 -25.78 -17.86
N HIS A 294 -2.13 -26.54 -16.79
CA HIS A 294 -1.10 -27.58 -16.77
C HIS A 294 -1.41 -28.74 -17.75
N PHE A 295 -2.69 -29.11 -17.85
CA PHE A 295 -3.14 -30.23 -18.70
C PHE A 295 -3.73 -29.77 -20.03
N ALA A 296 -3.70 -28.47 -20.31
CA ALA A 296 -4.24 -27.92 -21.55
C ALA A 296 -3.44 -28.35 -22.78
N THR A 297 -4.16 -28.70 -23.83
CA THR A 297 -3.64 -28.86 -25.20
C THR A 297 -4.39 -27.86 -26.07
N GLY A 298 -3.74 -26.75 -26.42
CA GLY A 298 -4.42 -25.64 -27.08
C GLY A 298 -5.38 -24.92 -26.11
N ARG A 299 -6.66 -24.86 -26.47
CA ARG A 299 -7.71 -24.19 -25.70
C ARG A 299 -8.53 -25.13 -24.82
N GLU A 300 -8.17 -26.39 -24.75
CA GLU A 300 -8.94 -27.39 -24.03
C GLU A 300 -8.08 -28.20 -23.08
N ALA A 301 -8.63 -28.48 -21.92
CA ALA A 301 -8.07 -29.44 -20.97
C ALA A 301 -9.04 -30.63 -20.86
N ASN A 302 -8.56 -31.83 -21.21
CA ASN A 302 -9.36 -33.04 -21.30
C ASN A 302 -9.02 -34.00 -20.15
N PHE A 303 -10.05 -34.45 -19.47
CA PHE A 303 -9.94 -35.37 -18.32
C PHE A 303 -10.85 -36.59 -18.57
N ALA A 304 -10.28 -37.78 -18.53
CA ALA A 304 -11.03 -39.04 -18.69
C ALA A 304 -11.10 -39.77 -17.32
N PHE A 305 -12.26 -40.31 -17.02
CA PHE A 305 -12.57 -40.98 -15.77
C PHE A 305 -13.04 -42.41 -16.00
N SER A 306 -12.67 -43.32 -15.11
CA SER A 306 -13.12 -44.71 -15.11
C SER A 306 -14.47 -44.88 -14.40
N ALA A 307 -15.07 -46.06 -14.51
CA ALA A 307 -16.31 -46.36 -13.78
C ALA A 307 -16.19 -46.20 -12.26
N GLN A 308 -15.00 -46.42 -11.71
CA GLN A 308 -14.75 -46.23 -10.25
C GLN A 308 -14.79 -44.77 -9.83
N ASP A 309 -14.48 -43.84 -10.73
CA ASP A 309 -14.48 -42.42 -10.48
C ASP A 309 -15.86 -41.78 -10.60
N THR A 310 -16.80 -42.44 -11.28
CA THR A 310 -18.14 -41.90 -11.58
C THR A 310 -18.87 -41.35 -10.33
N PRO A 311 -18.94 -42.05 -9.21
CA PRO A 311 -19.62 -41.53 -8.02
C PRO A 311 -18.98 -40.22 -7.53
N LYS A 312 -17.65 -40.11 -7.57
CA LYS A 312 -16.92 -38.91 -7.15
C LYS A 312 -17.08 -37.77 -8.15
N VAL A 313 -17.08 -38.08 -9.44
CA VAL A 313 -17.33 -37.08 -10.48
C VAL A 313 -18.73 -36.48 -10.33
N MET A 314 -19.75 -37.33 -10.15
CA MET A 314 -21.13 -36.88 -10.05
C MET A 314 -21.47 -36.25 -8.69
N GLY A 315 -20.90 -36.77 -7.58
CA GLY A 315 -21.21 -36.33 -6.24
C GLY A 315 -20.39 -35.13 -5.75
N GLU A 316 -19.15 -34.96 -6.22
CA GLU A 316 -18.24 -33.94 -5.73
C GLU A 316 -17.80 -32.96 -6.84
N LEU A 317 -17.26 -33.50 -7.95
CA LEU A 317 -16.64 -32.68 -8.99
C LEU A 317 -17.69 -31.88 -9.77
N LEU A 318 -18.74 -32.50 -10.26
CA LEU A 318 -19.79 -31.83 -11.04
C LEU A 318 -20.47 -30.71 -10.24
N PRO A 319 -20.93 -30.88 -8.99
CA PRO A 319 -21.44 -29.79 -8.18
C PRO A 319 -20.45 -28.65 -7.94
N PHE A 320 -19.16 -28.97 -7.87
CA PHE A 320 -18.11 -27.96 -7.75
C PHE A 320 -17.96 -27.16 -9.05
N LEU A 321 -17.89 -27.82 -10.22
CA LEU A 321 -17.79 -27.16 -11.53
C LEU A 321 -19.00 -26.28 -11.83
N LEU A 322 -20.21 -26.72 -11.47
CA LEU A 322 -21.45 -25.94 -11.61
C LEU A 322 -21.44 -24.59 -10.82
N ARG A 323 -20.65 -24.51 -9.76
CA ARG A 323 -20.45 -23.25 -9.00
C ARG A 323 -19.40 -22.34 -9.65
N LEU A 324 -18.48 -22.90 -10.44
CA LEU A 324 -17.36 -22.17 -11.01
C LEU A 324 -17.58 -21.71 -12.45
N GLY A 325 -18.52 -22.31 -13.14
CA GLY A 325 -18.78 -22.02 -14.54
C GLY A 325 -20.01 -22.70 -15.10
N THR A 326 -20.13 -22.71 -16.41
CA THR A 326 -21.20 -23.38 -17.13
C THR A 326 -20.82 -24.82 -17.40
N VAL A 327 -21.67 -25.77 -17.06
CA VAL A 327 -21.48 -27.18 -17.37
C VAL A 327 -22.56 -27.63 -18.33
N THR A 328 -22.16 -28.10 -19.50
CA THR A 328 -23.03 -28.75 -20.49
C THR A 328 -22.87 -30.25 -20.37
N ILE A 329 -23.98 -30.96 -20.17
CA ILE A 329 -24.01 -32.43 -20.08
C ILE A 329 -24.53 -32.96 -21.40
N ASP A 330 -23.86 -33.97 -21.96
CA ASP A 330 -24.35 -34.68 -23.18
C ASP A 330 -25.74 -35.27 -22.89
N PRO A 331 -26.75 -35.04 -23.77
CA PRO A 331 -28.10 -35.53 -23.54
C PRO A 331 -28.19 -37.07 -23.41
N THR A 332 -27.29 -37.81 -24.06
CA THR A 332 -27.23 -39.26 -23.91
C THR A 332 -26.77 -39.70 -22.53
N LEU A 333 -25.91 -38.92 -21.91
CA LEU A 333 -25.41 -39.14 -20.55
C LEU A 333 -26.45 -38.70 -19.50
N GLU A 334 -27.13 -37.56 -19.76
CA GLU A 334 -28.13 -37.02 -18.86
C GLU A 334 -29.26 -38.03 -18.59
N ASN A 335 -29.71 -38.74 -19.66
CA ASN A 335 -30.73 -39.78 -19.56
C ASN A 335 -30.28 -41.03 -18.80
N CYS A 336 -28.97 -41.18 -18.53
CA CYS A 336 -28.45 -42.32 -17.77
C CYS A 336 -28.49 -42.12 -16.25
N PHE A 337 -28.78 -40.89 -15.78
CA PHE A 337 -28.83 -40.55 -14.37
C PHE A 337 -30.25 -40.16 -13.96
N THR A 338 -30.78 -40.82 -12.96
CA THR A 338 -32.07 -40.48 -12.39
C THR A 338 -31.87 -39.53 -11.22
N HIS A 339 -32.44 -38.31 -11.32
CA HIS A 339 -32.47 -37.38 -10.23
C HIS A 339 -33.59 -37.74 -9.25
N LEU A 340 -33.24 -38.46 -8.19
CA LEU A 340 -34.19 -38.74 -7.11
C LEU A 340 -34.08 -37.67 -6.03
N PRO A 341 -35.17 -37.00 -5.65
CA PRO A 341 -35.14 -36.01 -4.57
C PRO A 341 -34.78 -36.69 -3.23
N LEU A 342 -33.80 -36.14 -2.55
CA LEU A 342 -33.47 -36.56 -1.19
C LEU A 342 -34.48 -35.98 -0.22
N SER A 343 -35.20 -36.84 0.50
CA SER A 343 -36.00 -36.45 1.65
C SER A 343 -35.32 -36.95 2.94
N VAL A 344 -35.21 -36.03 3.90
CA VAL A 344 -34.63 -36.34 5.22
C VAL A 344 -35.75 -36.27 6.24
N LYS A 345 -35.95 -37.36 6.98
CA LYS A 345 -36.89 -37.41 8.13
C LYS A 345 -36.08 -37.56 9.40
N VAL A 346 -36.30 -36.70 10.36
CA VAL A 346 -35.70 -36.75 11.66
C VAL A 346 -36.79 -37.17 12.66
N TYR A 347 -36.58 -38.32 13.28
CA TYR A 347 -37.46 -38.79 14.35
C TYR A 347 -36.76 -38.48 15.68
N LEU A 348 -37.47 -37.79 16.56
CA LEU A 348 -36.99 -37.48 17.90
C LEU A 348 -37.79 -38.34 18.90
N ASP A 349 -37.10 -39.16 19.66
CA ASP A 349 -37.71 -39.94 20.75
C ASP A 349 -37.14 -39.44 22.09
N LYS A 350 -38.03 -39.35 23.10
CA LYS A 350 -37.65 -38.85 24.42
C LYS A 350 -37.75 -40.00 25.41
N ASP A 351 -36.58 -40.42 25.94
CA ASP A 351 -36.50 -41.42 27.00
C ASP A 351 -35.95 -40.78 28.29
N GLY A 352 -36.85 -40.39 29.18
CA GLY A 352 -36.50 -39.69 30.41
C GLY A 352 -35.90 -38.30 30.17
N PRO A 353 -34.69 -38.00 30.70
CA PRO A 353 -33.99 -36.75 30.45
C PRO A 353 -33.31 -36.70 29.08
N ASP A 354 -33.12 -37.80 28.39
CA ASP A 354 -32.38 -37.94 27.16
C ASP A 354 -33.30 -37.84 25.94
N VAL A 355 -32.79 -37.29 24.85
CA VAL A 355 -33.44 -37.19 23.52
C VAL A 355 -32.58 -37.96 22.52
N THR A 356 -33.14 -38.98 21.94
CA THR A 356 -32.53 -39.75 20.86
C THR A 356 -33.03 -39.25 19.51
N ALA A 357 -32.14 -38.95 18.58
CA ALA A 357 -32.48 -38.53 17.22
C ALA A 357 -32.15 -39.67 16.24
N GLN A 358 -33.16 -40.13 15.51
CA GLN A 358 -32.97 -41.06 14.40
C GLN A 358 -33.17 -40.30 13.08
N VAL A 359 -32.18 -40.31 12.21
CA VAL A 359 -32.24 -39.66 10.88
C VAL A 359 -32.41 -40.71 9.80
N ALA A 360 -33.48 -40.61 9.05
CA ALA A 360 -33.76 -41.47 7.90
C ALA A 360 -33.60 -40.68 6.62
N PHE A 361 -32.77 -41.14 5.72
CA PHE A 361 -32.59 -40.59 4.37
C PHE A 361 -33.38 -41.45 3.39
N ARG A 362 -34.19 -40.82 2.55
CA ARG A 362 -34.93 -41.49 1.48
C ARG A 362 -34.68 -40.78 0.17
N TYR A 363 -34.32 -41.51 -0.87
CA TYR A 363 -34.13 -41.03 -2.23
C TYR A 363 -35.33 -41.47 -3.07
N GLY A 364 -36.17 -40.49 -3.48
CA GLY A 364 -37.40 -40.77 -4.22
C GLY A 364 -38.35 -41.66 -3.39
N ASP A 365 -38.83 -42.70 -4.02
CA ASP A 365 -39.73 -43.70 -3.40
C ASP A 365 -39.01 -44.94 -2.87
N ILE A 366 -37.69 -44.93 -2.90
CA ILE A 366 -36.83 -46.03 -2.40
C ILE A 366 -36.49 -45.87 -0.94
#